data_cb9f674b5aa669502c51db53e1493c48
#
_entry.id   cb9f674b5aa669502c51db53e1493c48
#
_cell.length_a   1.000
_cell.length_b   1.000
_cell.length_c   1.000
_cell.angle_alpha   90.00
_cell.angle_beta   90.00
_cell.angle_gamma   90.00
#
_symmetry.space_group_name_H-M   'P 1'
#
loop_
_entity.id
_entity.type
_entity.pdbx_description
1 polymer ?
#
loop_
_entity_poly.entity_id
_entity_poly.type
_entity_poly.pdbx_seq_one_letter_code
_entity_poly.pdbx_strand_id
1 'polypeptide(L)'
;MQDRKSDHISLALNNQTSIPEKDRRFFYEPMLRGHPDDSLPETRFGEKVMKAPIWISSMTGGTPQARTINHNLAGVAAEFGLGMGLGSCHILLRDEQHLPDFDLRGIIGDDLPFYANMGIAQIEQYVIEKDDVQTIKDLVNLLRADGLVVHVNPVQEWLQPEGDRIKHPPVESIKQLLEVVDFNVIVKEVGQGMGKKSLEAMLQLPLTAIEFGAFGGTNFAKIELMRNKEGNASLLEPLSYIGQTAEEMVVLVNQLVEEEMHIKTGNLIISGGIKNFLDGYHLINTSQMPSVYGMASTFLKYAREDYQTLRTFARGQLEGLRFAYNYLNVV
;
A
#
# COMPACT_ATOMS: atom_id res chain seq x y z
N MET A 1 -42.84 6.76 -6.66
CA MET A 1 -43.14 5.44 -6.03
C MET A 1 -43.62 4.38 -7.04
N GLN A 2 -44.46 4.71 -8.03
CA GLN A 2 -44.90 3.77 -9.06
C GLN A 2 -43.74 3.24 -9.91
N ASP A 3 -42.80 4.10 -10.35
CA ASP A 3 -41.63 3.73 -11.17
C ASP A 3 -40.75 2.68 -10.45
N ARG A 4 -40.45 2.89 -9.18
CA ARG A 4 -39.61 1.95 -8.40
C ARG A 4 -40.21 0.54 -8.33
N LYS A 5 -41.51 0.39 -8.17
CA LYS A 5 -42.18 -0.94 -8.14
C LYS A 5 -42.16 -1.60 -9.51
N SER A 6 -42.34 -0.81 -10.57
CA SER A 6 -42.25 -1.28 -11.95
C SER A 6 -40.82 -1.78 -12.26
N ASP A 7 -39.82 -1.00 -11.87
CA ASP A 7 -38.39 -1.38 -12.01
C ASP A 7 -38.09 -2.69 -11.27
N HIS A 8 -38.56 -2.84 -10.01
CA HIS A 8 -38.39 -4.07 -9.27
C HIS A 8 -38.98 -5.28 -9.98
N ILE A 9 -40.14 -5.18 -10.58
CA ILE A 9 -40.77 -6.28 -11.32
C ILE A 9 -39.95 -6.62 -12.56
N SER A 10 -39.55 -5.61 -13.35
CA SER A 10 -38.83 -5.81 -14.61
C SER A 10 -37.41 -6.35 -14.40
N LEU A 11 -36.74 -5.91 -13.34
CA LEU A 11 -35.35 -6.27 -13.05
C LEU A 11 -35.20 -7.57 -12.25
N ALA A 12 -36.21 -7.96 -11.46
CA ALA A 12 -36.12 -9.12 -10.55
C ALA A 12 -35.78 -10.43 -11.27
N LEU A 13 -36.34 -10.65 -12.45
CA LEU A 13 -36.12 -11.88 -13.23
C LEU A 13 -34.73 -11.96 -13.86
N ASN A 14 -34.11 -10.80 -14.09
CA ASN A 14 -32.81 -10.68 -14.74
C ASN A 14 -31.63 -10.50 -13.76
N ASN A 15 -31.92 -10.44 -12.46
CA ASN A 15 -30.92 -10.19 -11.41
C ASN A 15 -30.92 -11.28 -10.34
N GLN A 16 -30.84 -12.52 -10.79
CA GLN A 16 -30.67 -13.69 -9.90
C GLN A 16 -29.19 -14.00 -9.75
N THR A 17 -28.76 -14.20 -8.51
CA THR A 17 -27.37 -14.55 -8.17
C THR A 17 -27.30 -16.05 -7.84
N SER A 18 -26.33 -16.76 -8.39
CA SER A 18 -26.13 -18.16 -8.13
C SER A 18 -25.39 -18.43 -6.81
N ILE A 19 -25.61 -19.59 -6.19
CA ILE A 19 -24.95 -19.96 -4.93
C ILE A 19 -23.40 -19.92 -5.03
N PRO A 20 -22.75 -20.37 -6.15
CA PRO A 20 -21.30 -20.27 -6.30
C PRO A 20 -20.74 -18.84 -6.26
N GLU A 21 -21.53 -17.82 -6.57
CA GLU A 21 -21.12 -16.41 -6.56
C GLU A 21 -21.13 -15.80 -5.15
N LYS A 22 -21.66 -16.54 -4.14
CA LYS A 22 -21.68 -16.08 -2.75
C LYS A 22 -20.27 -15.85 -2.22
N ASP A 23 -20.02 -14.66 -1.69
CA ASP A 23 -18.82 -14.40 -0.91
C ASP A 23 -18.92 -15.15 0.44
N ARG A 24 -18.02 -16.11 0.64
CA ARG A 24 -18.02 -17.01 1.81
C ARG A 24 -17.18 -16.48 2.97
N ARG A 25 -16.53 -15.35 2.79
CA ARG A 25 -15.66 -14.75 3.81
C ARG A 25 -16.44 -14.09 4.94
N PHE A 26 -17.78 -13.91 4.77
CA PHE A 26 -18.59 -13.12 5.71
C PHE A 26 -19.87 -13.82 6.11
N PHE A 27 -20.21 -13.66 7.42
CA PHE A 27 -21.58 -13.75 7.91
C PHE A 27 -22.24 -12.38 7.77
N TYR A 28 -23.48 -12.33 7.28
CA TYR A 28 -24.29 -11.12 7.16
C TYR A 28 -25.33 -11.09 8.28
N GLU A 29 -25.28 -10.04 9.13
CA GLU A 29 -26.07 -9.90 10.36
C GLU A 29 -27.06 -8.72 10.28
N PRO A 30 -28.13 -8.80 9.45
CA PRO A 30 -29.03 -7.67 9.21
C PRO A 30 -29.95 -7.33 10.37
N MET A 31 -30.07 -8.20 11.38
CA MET A 31 -31.03 -8.05 12.47
C MET A 31 -30.46 -7.35 13.70
N LEU A 32 -29.13 -7.16 13.76
CA LEU A 32 -28.47 -6.72 14.98
C LEU A 32 -28.24 -5.21 15.05
N ARG A 33 -28.30 -4.49 13.92
CA ARG A 33 -28.01 -3.05 13.83
C ARG A 33 -28.88 -2.37 12.78
N GLY A 34 -29.06 -1.05 12.91
CA GLY A 34 -29.63 -0.18 11.87
C GLY A 34 -28.57 0.20 10.83
N HIS A 35 -28.93 1.07 9.89
CA HIS A 35 -27.93 1.62 8.96
C HIS A 35 -26.84 2.41 9.71
N PRO A 36 -25.58 2.32 9.28
CA PRO A 36 -24.50 3.06 9.90
C PRO A 36 -24.68 4.57 9.71
N ASP A 37 -24.12 5.35 10.62
CA ASP A 37 -23.89 6.77 10.45
C ASP A 37 -22.71 7.01 9.46
N ASP A 38 -22.31 8.28 9.32
CA ASP A 38 -21.25 8.66 8.38
C ASP A 38 -19.82 8.41 8.90
N SER A 39 -19.65 7.83 10.10
CA SER A 39 -18.35 7.55 10.69
C SER A 39 -17.83 6.14 10.40
N LEU A 40 -16.52 6.00 10.37
CA LEU A 40 -15.79 4.73 10.45
C LEU A 40 -14.99 4.72 11.75
N PRO A 41 -14.61 3.55 12.27
CA PRO A 41 -13.66 3.47 13.38
C PRO A 41 -12.36 4.15 13.00
N GLU A 42 -11.88 5.06 13.85
CA GLU A 42 -10.57 5.68 13.69
C GLU A 42 -9.48 4.62 13.76
N THR A 43 -8.50 4.76 12.90
CA THR A 43 -7.38 3.81 12.79
C THR A 43 -6.08 4.50 13.15
N ARG A 44 -5.45 4.07 14.24
CA ARG A 44 -4.14 4.58 14.62
C ARG A 44 -3.06 3.98 13.72
N PHE A 45 -2.21 4.85 13.15
CA PHE A 45 -1.07 4.46 12.33
C PHE A 45 0.17 5.23 12.77
N GLY A 46 1.10 4.55 13.43
CA GLY A 46 2.19 5.21 14.12
C GLY A 46 1.65 6.18 15.17
N GLU A 47 2.07 7.44 15.11
CA GLU A 47 1.63 8.50 16.03
C GLU A 47 0.37 9.24 15.55
N LYS A 48 -0.10 8.99 14.32
CA LYS A 48 -1.22 9.68 13.70
C LYS A 48 -2.49 8.84 13.67
N VAL A 49 -3.61 9.50 13.41
CA VAL A 49 -4.94 8.88 13.35
C VAL A 49 -5.53 9.09 11.96
N MET A 50 -5.89 8.00 11.32
CA MET A 50 -6.59 7.98 10.03
C MET A 50 -8.09 7.83 10.28
N LYS A 51 -8.93 8.46 9.44
CA LYS A 51 -10.40 8.36 9.52
C LYS A 51 -10.94 7.09 8.86
N ALA A 52 -10.12 6.37 8.13
CA ALA A 52 -10.44 5.08 7.54
C ALA A 52 -9.17 4.24 7.39
N PRO A 53 -9.26 2.90 7.47
CA PRO A 53 -8.11 2.00 7.40
C PRO A 53 -7.61 1.79 5.96
N ILE A 54 -7.51 2.88 5.17
CA ILE A 54 -7.08 2.84 3.76
C ILE A 54 -5.76 3.57 3.60
N TRP A 55 -4.80 2.89 3.01
CA TRP A 55 -3.50 3.43 2.66
C TRP A 55 -3.39 3.59 1.13
N ILE A 56 -3.05 4.79 0.67
CA ILE A 56 -2.71 5.03 -0.73
C ILE A 56 -1.25 4.62 -0.92
N SER A 57 -1.05 3.43 -1.49
CA SER A 57 0.28 2.87 -1.70
C SER A 57 1.05 3.57 -2.78
N SER A 58 2.36 3.63 -2.61
CA SER A 58 3.33 4.28 -3.51
C SER A 58 3.24 3.80 -4.96
N MET A 59 3.21 4.73 -5.93
CA MET A 59 3.13 4.38 -7.34
C MET A 59 4.09 5.14 -8.25
N THR A 60 4.06 6.48 -8.27
CA THR A 60 4.67 7.27 -9.34
C THR A 60 5.33 8.55 -8.85
N GLY A 61 6.23 9.10 -9.67
CA GLY A 61 6.90 10.38 -9.45
C GLY A 61 7.80 10.75 -10.62
N GLY A 62 8.21 12.01 -10.71
CA GLY A 62 9.22 12.47 -11.65
C GLY A 62 8.78 12.57 -13.11
N THR A 63 7.49 12.68 -13.40
CA THR A 63 6.96 12.95 -14.75
C THR A 63 5.84 13.97 -14.69
N PRO A 64 5.59 14.76 -15.76
CA PRO A 64 4.50 15.74 -15.78
C PRO A 64 3.13 15.15 -15.42
N GLN A 65 2.84 13.93 -15.84
CA GLN A 65 1.61 13.23 -15.51
C GLN A 65 1.57 12.85 -14.02
N ALA A 66 2.72 12.49 -13.44
CA ALA A 66 2.83 12.10 -12.04
C ALA A 66 2.42 13.24 -11.09
N ARG A 67 2.74 14.48 -11.41
CA ARG A 67 2.32 15.65 -10.62
C ARG A 67 0.79 15.69 -10.44
N THR A 68 0.04 15.66 -11.55
CA THR A 68 -1.44 15.68 -11.49
C THR A 68 -1.98 14.51 -10.69
N ILE A 69 -1.45 13.30 -10.91
CA ILE A 69 -1.83 12.09 -10.18
C ILE A 69 -1.61 12.26 -8.69
N ASN A 70 -0.40 12.66 -8.29
CA ASN A 70 -0.02 12.80 -6.89
C ASN A 70 -0.84 13.88 -6.17
N HIS A 71 -1.12 15.02 -6.84
CA HIS A 71 -1.98 16.07 -6.30
C HIS A 71 -3.42 15.58 -6.10
N ASN A 72 -3.98 14.82 -7.04
CA ASN A 72 -5.30 14.22 -6.91
C ASN A 72 -5.36 13.23 -5.74
N LEU A 73 -4.33 12.37 -5.60
CA LEU A 73 -4.22 11.40 -4.51
C LEU A 73 -4.11 12.09 -3.15
N ALA A 74 -3.26 13.12 -3.03
CA ALA A 74 -3.11 13.88 -1.81
C ALA A 74 -4.41 14.61 -1.42
N GLY A 75 -5.13 15.17 -2.40
CA GLY A 75 -6.42 15.80 -2.17
C GLY A 75 -7.47 14.82 -1.63
N VAL A 76 -7.54 13.62 -2.18
CA VAL A 76 -8.44 12.55 -1.70
C VAL A 76 -8.00 12.04 -0.33
N ALA A 77 -6.69 11.89 -0.09
CA ALA A 77 -6.16 11.54 1.23
C ALA A 77 -6.60 12.56 2.30
N ALA A 78 -6.46 13.86 1.99
CA ALA A 78 -6.89 14.94 2.87
C ALA A 78 -8.40 14.93 3.12
N GLU A 79 -9.22 14.83 2.06
CA GLU A 79 -10.68 14.86 2.18
C GLU A 79 -11.23 13.72 3.04
N PHE A 80 -10.68 12.53 2.86
CA PHE A 80 -11.22 11.31 3.50
C PHE A 80 -10.40 10.81 4.69
N GLY A 81 -9.32 11.49 5.05
CA GLY A 81 -8.49 11.13 6.20
C GLY A 81 -7.69 9.84 6.01
N LEU A 82 -7.06 9.65 4.85
CA LEU A 82 -6.29 8.46 4.47
C LEU A 82 -4.80 8.69 4.66
N GLY A 83 -4.03 7.59 4.83
CA GLY A 83 -2.58 7.65 4.77
C GLY A 83 -2.04 7.52 3.34
N MET A 84 -0.84 8.05 3.08
CA MET A 84 -0.24 8.04 1.75
C MET A 84 1.28 7.86 1.79
N GLY A 85 1.78 6.96 0.91
CA GLY A 85 3.20 6.87 0.55
C GLY A 85 3.46 7.39 -0.86
N LEU A 86 4.54 8.14 -1.04
CA LEU A 86 4.99 8.62 -2.34
C LEU A 86 5.62 7.51 -3.19
N GLY A 87 5.65 7.68 -4.51
CA GLY A 87 6.56 6.95 -5.39
C GLY A 87 8.02 7.30 -5.09
N SER A 88 8.98 6.60 -5.70
CA SER A 88 10.40 6.84 -5.45
C SER A 88 10.77 8.31 -5.62
N CYS A 89 11.31 8.91 -4.55
CA CYS A 89 11.73 10.31 -4.51
C CYS A 89 13.21 10.50 -4.90
N HIS A 90 13.91 9.42 -5.27
CA HIS A 90 15.35 9.45 -5.59
C HIS A 90 15.70 10.48 -6.67
N ILE A 91 14.77 10.76 -7.61
CA ILE A 91 14.98 11.76 -8.65
C ILE A 91 15.27 13.17 -8.09
N LEU A 92 14.70 13.51 -6.93
CA LEU A 92 14.92 14.81 -6.27
C LEU A 92 16.37 15.03 -5.83
N LEU A 93 17.12 13.94 -5.60
CA LEU A 93 18.55 14.03 -5.25
C LEU A 93 19.42 14.41 -6.46
N ARG A 94 18.86 14.35 -7.68
CA ARG A 94 19.56 14.69 -8.94
C ARG A 94 19.01 15.95 -9.57
N ASP A 95 17.72 16.23 -9.38
CA ASP A 95 17.03 17.31 -10.08
C ASP A 95 15.82 17.81 -9.29
N GLU A 96 15.98 18.94 -8.65
CA GLU A 96 14.95 19.58 -7.82
C GLU A 96 13.77 20.15 -8.64
N GLN A 97 13.86 20.23 -9.96
CA GLN A 97 12.73 20.68 -10.80
C GLN A 97 11.49 19.79 -10.62
N HIS A 98 11.68 18.53 -10.16
CA HIS A 98 10.60 17.60 -9.86
C HIS A 98 9.96 17.79 -8.48
N LEU A 99 10.47 18.67 -7.64
CA LEU A 99 9.93 18.91 -6.30
C LEU A 99 8.41 19.15 -6.29
N PRO A 100 7.81 19.93 -7.21
CA PRO A 100 6.36 20.12 -7.24
C PRO A 100 5.54 18.84 -7.45
N ASP A 101 6.15 17.74 -7.90
CA ASP A 101 5.47 16.46 -8.07
C ASP A 101 5.30 15.71 -6.74
N PHE A 102 6.10 16.08 -5.72
CA PHE A 102 6.23 15.38 -4.45
C PHE A 102 5.93 16.26 -3.22
N ASP A 103 5.99 17.59 -3.35
CA ASP A 103 5.67 18.52 -2.24
C ASP A 103 4.16 18.62 -2.04
N LEU A 104 3.62 17.62 -1.34
CA LEU A 104 2.19 17.42 -1.16
C LEU A 104 1.72 17.72 0.28
N ARG A 105 2.63 18.02 1.21
CA ARG A 105 2.26 18.28 2.61
C ARG A 105 1.25 19.41 2.75
N GLY A 106 1.37 20.47 1.94
CA GLY A 106 0.40 21.56 1.91
C GLY A 106 -1.02 21.17 1.46
N ILE A 107 -1.17 20.02 0.78
CA ILE A 107 -2.45 19.50 0.34
C ILE A 107 -3.00 18.48 1.37
N ILE A 108 -2.17 17.54 1.80
CA ILE A 108 -2.60 16.44 2.68
C ILE A 108 -2.78 16.91 4.14
N GLY A 109 -2.12 18.01 4.54
CA GLY A 109 -2.13 18.52 5.92
C GLY A 109 -1.16 17.78 6.84
N ASP A 110 -1.01 18.26 8.08
CA ASP A 110 -0.03 17.72 9.04
C ASP A 110 -0.56 16.56 9.90
N ASP A 111 -1.88 16.35 9.93
CA ASP A 111 -2.53 15.36 10.80
C ASP A 111 -2.51 13.94 10.22
N LEU A 112 -2.27 13.78 8.93
CA LEU A 112 -2.35 12.49 8.24
C LEU A 112 -0.96 11.91 7.96
N PRO A 113 -0.82 10.56 7.99
CA PRO A 113 0.44 9.90 7.66
C PRO A 113 0.83 10.13 6.19
N PHE A 114 2.04 10.68 5.99
CA PHE A 114 2.59 10.96 4.67
C PHE A 114 4.08 10.65 4.63
N TYR A 115 4.51 9.76 3.74
CA TYR A 115 5.85 9.20 3.72
C TYR A 115 6.55 9.43 2.38
N ALA A 116 7.81 9.86 2.43
CA ALA A 116 8.73 9.83 1.31
C ALA A 116 9.05 8.36 0.93
N ASN A 117 9.75 8.15 -0.19
CA ASN A 117 10.06 6.80 -0.64
C ASN A 117 11.43 6.74 -1.32
N MET A 118 12.20 5.69 -1.01
CA MET A 118 13.49 5.40 -1.63
C MET A 118 13.71 3.89 -1.74
N GLY A 119 14.42 3.45 -2.78
CA GLY A 119 14.75 2.05 -2.98
C GLY A 119 15.85 1.56 -2.08
N ILE A 120 15.87 0.25 -1.80
CA ILE A 120 16.88 -0.39 -0.95
C ILE A 120 18.30 -0.22 -1.50
N ALA A 121 18.48 -0.23 -2.84
CA ALA A 121 19.79 -0.01 -3.45
C ALA A 121 20.32 1.40 -3.17
N GLN A 122 19.45 2.41 -3.15
CA GLN A 122 19.83 3.77 -2.78
C GLN A 122 20.11 3.89 -1.30
N ILE A 123 19.34 3.20 -0.44
CA ILE A 123 19.65 3.14 1.00
C ILE A 123 21.03 2.55 1.22
N GLU A 124 21.36 1.42 0.58
CA GLU A 124 22.67 0.81 0.62
C GLU A 124 23.77 1.80 0.18
N GLN A 125 23.55 2.49 -0.94
CA GLN A 125 24.48 3.48 -1.48
C GLN A 125 24.76 4.64 -0.51
N TYR A 126 23.73 5.23 0.11
CA TYR A 126 23.88 6.40 0.95
C TYR A 126 24.32 6.04 2.39
N VAL A 127 23.78 4.96 2.95
CA VAL A 127 24.07 4.58 4.34
C VAL A 127 25.36 3.79 4.47
N ILE A 128 25.62 2.83 3.56
CA ILE A 128 26.74 1.90 3.69
C ILE A 128 27.95 2.38 2.88
N GLU A 129 27.75 2.69 1.59
CA GLU A 129 28.88 2.97 0.70
C GLU A 129 29.44 4.37 0.84
N LYS A 130 28.57 5.38 1.02
CA LYS A 130 28.97 6.80 1.10
C LYS A 130 29.07 7.35 2.50
N ASP A 131 28.49 6.67 3.49
CA ASP A 131 28.31 7.19 4.86
C ASP A 131 27.66 8.59 4.88
N ASP A 132 26.64 8.78 4.02
CA ASP A 132 25.94 10.05 3.78
C ASP A 132 24.45 9.93 4.09
N VAL A 133 24.13 9.60 5.32
CA VAL A 133 22.74 9.53 5.80
C VAL A 133 22.06 10.90 5.78
N GLN A 134 22.84 11.99 5.80
CA GLN A 134 22.30 13.35 5.83
C GLN A 134 21.48 13.65 4.58
N THR A 135 21.90 13.19 3.41
CA THR A 135 21.15 13.31 2.16
C THR A 135 19.74 12.70 2.28
N ILE A 136 19.59 11.56 2.96
CA ILE A 136 18.28 10.94 3.18
C ILE A 136 17.43 11.77 4.17
N LYS A 137 18.03 12.26 5.26
CA LYS A 137 17.36 13.14 6.22
C LYS A 137 16.88 14.44 5.56
N ASP A 138 17.70 15.04 4.73
CA ASP A 138 17.37 16.26 3.99
C ASP A 138 16.21 16.04 3.03
N LEU A 139 16.14 14.89 2.35
CA LEU A 139 15.01 14.53 1.48
C LEU A 139 13.70 14.41 2.27
N VAL A 140 13.70 13.72 3.42
CA VAL A 140 12.51 13.58 4.27
C VAL A 140 12.05 14.94 4.78
N ASN A 141 12.98 15.79 5.21
CA ASN A 141 12.73 17.17 5.68
C ASN A 141 12.22 18.08 4.56
N LEU A 142 12.82 18.00 3.36
CA LEU A 142 12.40 18.78 2.19
C LEU A 142 10.93 18.54 1.85
N LEU A 143 10.51 17.28 1.92
CA LEU A 143 9.14 16.87 1.65
C LEU A 143 8.21 17.05 2.87
N ARG A 144 8.74 17.42 4.03
CA ARG A 144 8.00 17.48 5.31
C ARG A 144 7.25 16.17 5.58
N ALA A 145 7.88 15.04 5.19
CA ALA A 145 7.32 13.72 5.38
C ALA A 145 7.48 13.24 6.83
N ASP A 146 6.57 12.39 7.30
CA ASP A 146 6.64 11.79 8.64
C ASP A 146 7.73 10.73 8.75
N GLY A 147 8.28 10.32 7.62
CA GLY A 147 9.32 9.32 7.53
C GLY A 147 9.52 8.82 6.11
N LEU A 148 10.13 7.63 6.01
CA LEU A 148 10.57 7.05 4.75
C LEU A 148 9.98 5.65 4.55
N VAL A 149 9.43 5.40 3.36
CA VAL A 149 9.20 4.05 2.83
C VAL A 149 10.48 3.57 2.16
N VAL A 150 11.03 2.48 2.61
CA VAL A 150 12.13 1.76 1.93
C VAL A 150 11.50 0.64 1.10
N HIS A 151 11.49 0.79 -0.22
CA HIS A 151 11.02 -0.28 -1.07
C HIS A 151 12.14 -1.29 -1.39
N VAL A 152 11.80 -2.57 -1.29
CA VAL A 152 12.70 -3.71 -1.52
C VAL A 152 12.19 -4.48 -2.72
N ASN A 153 12.93 -4.45 -3.82
CA ASN A 153 12.46 -4.89 -5.13
C ASN A 153 13.48 -5.78 -5.88
N PRO A 154 14.02 -6.83 -5.27
CA PRO A 154 15.14 -7.58 -5.85
C PRO A 154 14.82 -8.23 -7.20
N VAL A 155 13.59 -8.71 -7.41
CA VAL A 155 13.19 -9.32 -8.69
C VAL A 155 13.07 -8.25 -9.78
N GLN A 156 12.52 -7.08 -9.45
CA GLN A 156 12.44 -5.96 -10.39
C GLN A 156 13.84 -5.52 -10.81
N GLU A 157 14.73 -5.25 -9.86
CA GLU A 157 16.11 -4.81 -10.12
C GLU A 157 16.91 -5.86 -10.91
N TRP A 158 16.65 -7.15 -10.66
CA TRP A 158 17.31 -8.22 -11.40
C TRP A 158 16.90 -8.27 -12.88
N LEU A 159 15.63 -7.97 -13.17
CA LEU A 159 15.04 -8.05 -14.51
C LEU A 159 15.16 -6.74 -15.30
N GLN A 160 15.36 -5.63 -14.62
CA GLN A 160 15.50 -4.31 -15.23
C GLN A 160 16.86 -4.18 -15.88
N PRO A 161 16.96 -3.82 -17.19
CA PRO A 161 18.26 -3.68 -17.89
C PRO A 161 19.21 -2.70 -17.21
N GLU A 162 18.67 -1.59 -16.70
CA GLU A 162 19.37 -0.54 -15.95
C GLU A 162 19.30 -0.72 -14.43
N GLY A 163 18.91 -1.91 -13.95
CA GLY A 163 18.65 -2.17 -12.54
C GLY A 163 19.90 -2.10 -11.65
N ASP A 164 19.71 -1.58 -10.47
CA ASP A 164 20.75 -1.53 -9.44
C ASP A 164 21.04 -2.93 -8.86
N ARG A 165 22.29 -3.17 -8.49
CA ARG A 165 22.68 -4.42 -7.84
C ARG A 165 22.65 -4.23 -6.34
N ILE A 166 21.75 -4.94 -5.67
CA ILE A 166 21.68 -5.03 -4.21
C ILE A 166 22.85 -5.91 -3.76
N LYS A 167 23.81 -5.34 -3.02
CA LYS A 167 25.07 -6.01 -2.63
C LYS A 167 25.00 -6.69 -1.27
N HIS A 168 24.19 -6.13 -0.36
CA HIS A 168 24.02 -6.65 0.99
C HIS A 168 22.60 -7.19 1.18
N PRO A 169 22.37 -8.12 2.13
CA PRO A 169 21.01 -8.49 2.51
C PRO A 169 20.21 -7.24 2.90
N PRO A 170 19.01 -6.99 2.28
CA PRO A 170 18.21 -5.80 2.60
C PRO A 170 17.97 -5.58 4.09
N VAL A 171 17.80 -6.65 4.86
CA VAL A 171 17.62 -6.57 6.32
C VAL A 171 18.78 -5.90 7.03
N GLU A 172 20.01 -6.09 6.56
CA GLU A 172 21.21 -5.48 7.15
C GLU A 172 21.26 -3.98 6.84
N SER A 173 20.99 -3.60 5.59
CA SER A 173 20.94 -2.20 5.18
C SER A 173 19.82 -1.44 5.92
N ILE A 174 18.67 -2.09 6.15
CA ILE A 174 17.56 -1.51 6.92
C ILE A 174 17.95 -1.35 8.39
N LYS A 175 18.64 -2.33 9.01
CA LYS A 175 19.13 -2.20 10.38
C LYS A 175 20.08 -1.02 10.54
N GLN A 176 21.06 -0.88 9.64
CA GLN A 176 21.99 0.24 9.66
C GLN A 176 21.28 1.59 9.47
N LEU A 177 20.28 1.66 8.57
CA LEU A 177 19.46 2.85 8.44
C LEU A 177 18.77 3.20 9.77
N LEU A 178 18.13 2.23 10.43
CA LEU A 178 17.42 2.42 11.70
C LEU A 178 18.31 2.88 12.85
N GLU A 179 19.61 2.58 12.82
CA GLU A 179 20.58 3.03 13.83
C GLU A 179 20.97 4.51 13.69
N VAL A 180 20.81 5.10 12.48
CA VAL A 180 21.33 6.44 12.16
C VAL A 180 20.24 7.48 11.84
N VAL A 181 18.95 7.06 11.75
CA VAL A 181 17.83 7.97 11.53
C VAL A 181 16.95 8.08 12.77
N ASP A 182 16.26 9.21 12.88
CA ASP A 182 15.34 9.56 13.97
C ASP A 182 13.88 9.72 13.51
N PHE A 183 13.61 9.43 12.24
CA PHE A 183 12.28 9.46 11.65
C PHE A 183 11.70 8.04 11.48
N ASN A 184 10.41 7.98 11.23
CA ASN A 184 9.67 6.73 11.04
C ASN A 184 10.06 6.00 9.75
N VAL A 185 10.19 4.67 9.80
CA VAL A 185 10.53 3.83 8.63
C VAL A 185 9.45 2.80 8.37
N ILE A 186 9.01 2.71 7.11
CA ILE A 186 8.17 1.65 6.57
C ILE A 186 9.01 0.84 5.60
N VAL A 187 8.94 -0.48 5.66
CA VAL A 187 9.58 -1.36 4.66
C VAL A 187 8.50 -1.96 3.77
N LYS A 188 8.71 -1.91 2.46
CA LYS A 188 7.72 -2.32 1.46
C LYS A 188 8.33 -3.24 0.40
N GLU A 189 7.67 -4.37 0.10
CA GLU A 189 7.90 -5.14 -1.12
C GLU A 189 7.03 -4.57 -2.28
N VAL A 190 7.30 -4.95 -3.52
CA VAL A 190 6.73 -4.26 -4.69
C VAL A 190 5.94 -5.15 -5.67
N GLY A 191 5.51 -6.34 -5.27
CA GLY A 191 4.63 -7.16 -6.12
C GLY A 191 4.79 -8.67 -5.98
N GLN A 192 5.80 -9.14 -5.24
CA GLN A 192 6.02 -10.55 -4.94
C GLN A 192 5.66 -10.92 -3.49
N GLY A 193 5.54 -9.94 -2.60
CA GLY A 193 5.34 -10.19 -1.17
C GLY A 193 6.57 -10.82 -0.50
N MET A 194 6.39 -11.29 0.73
CA MET A 194 7.48 -11.79 1.56
C MET A 194 7.14 -13.14 2.18
N GLY A 195 8.09 -14.08 2.16
CA GLY A 195 7.96 -15.36 2.86
C GLY A 195 8.18 -15.23 4.38
N LYS A 196 7.86 -16.30 5.14
CA LYS A 196 7.89 -16.35 6.62
C LYS A 196 9.21 -15.80 7.20
N LYS A 197 10.36 -16.21 6.68
CA LYS A 197 11.66 -15.77 7.22
C LYS A 197 11.93 -14.27 7.04
N SER A 198 11.48 -13.69 5.91
CA SER A 198 11.60 -12.25 5.67
C SER A 198 10.66 -11.47 6.59
N LEU A 199 9.41 -11.93 6.76
CA LEU A 199 8.45 -11.35 7.70
C LEU A 199 8.96 -11.41 9.13
N GLU A 200 9.48 -12.56 9.57
CA GLU A 200 10.09 -12.74 10.89
C GLU A 200 11.23 -11.73 11.13
N ALA A 201 12.15 -11.60 10.17
CA ALA A 201 13.27 -10.67 10.28
C ALA A 201 12.82 -9.21 10.36
N MET A 202 11.78 -8.82 9.57
CA MET A 202 11.27 -7.46 9.57
C MET A 202 10.44 -7.14 10.82
N LEU A 203 9.60 -8.06 11.28
CA LEU A 203 8.73 -7.84 12.45
C LEU A 203 9.52 -7.61 13.74
N GLN A 204 10.75 -8.10 13.82
CA GLN A 204 11.66 -7.85 14.96
C GLN A 204 12.32 -6.46 14.95
N LEU A 205 12.18 -5.69 13.86
CA LEU A 205 12.74 -4.35 13.75
C LEU A 205 11.73 -3.30 14.23
N PRO A 206 12.17 -2.16 14.76
CA PRO A 206 11.32 -1.06 15.22
C PRO A 206 10.79 -0.24 14.03
N LEU A 207 10.09 -0.91 13.12
CA LEU A 207 9.45 -0.28 11.97
C LEU A 207 8.10 0.30 12.35
N THR A 208 7.72 1.42 11.74
CA THR A 208 6.35 1.93 11.85
C THR A 208 5.37 0.97 11.21
N ALA A 209 5.72 0.43 10.04
CA ALA A 209 4.91 -0.60 9.38
C ALA A 209 5.75 -1.46 8.41
N ILE A 210 5.18 -2.62 8.08
CA ILE A 210 5.57 -3.43 6.91
C ILE A 210 4.44 -3.32 5.90
N GLU A 211 4.75 -2.88 4.68
CA GLU A 211 3.82 -2.89 3.55
C GLU A 211 4.07 -4.12 2.68
N PHE A 212 3.07 -4.95 2.51
CA PHE A 212 3.23 -6.27 1.91
C PHE A 212 3.68 -6.24 0.44
N GLY A 213 3.10 -5.36 -0.37
CA GLY A 213 3.35 -5.39 -1.81
C GLY A 213 3.13 -6.78 -2.42
N ALA A 214 2.13 -7.50 -1.93
CA ALA A 214 1.92 -8.92 -2.16
C ALA A 214 1.58 -9.27 -3.61
N PHE A 215 1.76 -10.54 -3.95
CA PHE A 215 1.39 -11.11 -5.25
C PHE A 215 -0.13 -11.00 -5.49
N GLY A 216 -0.51 -10.70 -6.75
CA GLY A 216 -1.92 -10.55 -7.17
C GLY A 216 -2.32 -9.13 -7.57
N GLY A 217 -1.44 -8.14 -7.36
CA GLY A 217 -1.60 -6.75 -7.82
C GLY A 217 -0.76 -6.44 -9.07
N THR A 218 -0.20 -5.23 -9.11
CA THR A 218 0.75 -4.82 -10.16
C THR A 218 2.00 -5.69 -10.06
N ASN A 219 2.38 -6.32 -11.16
CA ASN A 219 3.56 -7.18 -11.23
C ASN A 219 4.71 -6.42 -11.91
N PHE A 220 5.60 -5.80 -11.12
CA PHE A 220 6.72 -5.05 -11.64
C PHE A 220 7.73 -5.92 -12.37
N ALA A 221 7.89 -7.19 -11.99
CA ALA A 221 8.72 -8.14 -12.74
C ALA A 221 8.24 -8.31 -14.19
N LYS A 222 6.92 -8.44 -14.40
CA LYS A 222 6.34 -8.47 -15.76
C LYS A 222 6.54 -7.15 -16.51
N ILE A 223 6.43 -6.02 -15.84
CA ILE A 223 6.66 -4.71 -16.46
C ILE A 223 8.09 -4.65 -16.99
N GLU A 224 9.09 -5.05 -16.20
CA GLU A 224 10.49 -5.02 -16.64
C GLU A 224 10.77 -6.02 -17.78
N LEU A 225 10.18 -7.22 -17.72
CA LEU A 225 10.26 -8.17 -18.83
C LEU A 225 9.67 -7.60 -20.15
N MET A 226 8.57 -6.84 -20.06
CA MET A 226 7.98 -6.19 -21.24
C MET A 226 8.83 -5.01 -21.75
N ARG A 227 9.59 -4.34 -20.89
CA ARG A 227 10.54 -3.27 -21.26
C ARG A 227 11.82 -3.82 -21.86
N ASN A 228 12.19 -5.05 -21.47
CA ASN A 228 13.42 -5.69 -21.93
C ASN A 228 13.30 -6.12 -23.40
N LYS A 229 14.12 -5.51 -24.26
CA LYS A 229 14.16 -5.78 -25.71
C LYS A 229 15.24 -6.81 -26.10
N GLU A 230 16.01 -7.33 -25.16
CA GLU A 230 17.21 -8.17 -25.42
C GLU A 230 16.92 -9.65 -25.72
N GLY A 231 15.68 -10.05 -25.94
CA GLY A 231 15.32 -11.40 -26.41
C GLY A 231 15.39 -12.55 -25.38
N ASN A 232 15.88 -12.30 -24.15
CA ASN A 232 15.93 -13.29 -23.06
C ASN A 232 14.74 -13.19 -22.09
N ALA A 233 13.82 -12.25 -22.30
CA ALA A 233 12.68 -12.00 -21.42
C ALA A 233 11.84 -13.25 -21.16
N SER A 234 11.60 -14.08 -22.20
CA SER A 234 10.83 -15.32 -22.07
C SER A 234 11.52 -16.37 -21.20
N LEU A 235 12.85 -16.38 -21.13
CA LEU A 235 13.61 -17.32 -20.31
C LEU A 235 13.52 -16.97 -18.82
N LEU A 236 13.34 -15.70 -18.48
CA LEU A 236 13.24 -15.20 -17.12
C LEU A 236 11.79 -14.98 -16.66
N GLU A 237 10.81 -15.15 -17.56
CA GLU A 237 9.38 -14.98 -17.25
C GLU A 237 8.93 -15.79 -16.01
N PRO A 238 9.41 -17.03 -15.74
CA PRO A 238 9.03 -17.76 -14.54
C PRO A 238 9.26 -17.01 -13.22
N LEU A 239 10.24 -16.08 -13.16
CA LEU A 239 10.49 -15.27 -11.97
C LEU A 239 9.31 -14.32 -11.65
N SER A 240 8.51 -13.95 -12.64
CA SER A 240 7.36 -13.09 -12.47
C SER A 240 6.15 -13.78 -11.81
N TYR A 241 6.19 -15.10 -11.65
CA TYR A 241 5.10 -15.89 -11.07
C TYR A 241 5.38 -16.38 -9.65
N ILE A 242 6.54 -16.07 -9.08
CA ILE A 242 6.87 -16.38 -7.69
C ILE A 242 6.31 -15.29 -6.78
N GLY A 243 5.94 -15.66 -5.55
CA GLY A 243 5.51 -14.69 -4.53
C GLY A 243 4.48 -15.25 -3.57
N GLN A 244 4.08 -14.42 -2.62
CA GLN A 244 3.05 -14.67 -1.61
C GLN A 244 1.90 -13.68 -1.78
N THR A 245 0.67 -14.18 -1.72
CA THR A 245 -0.54 -13.33 -1.69
C THR A 245 -0.68 -12.61 -0.35
N ALA A 246 -1.49 -11.56 -0.32
CA ALA A 246 -1.77 -10.83 0.91
C ALA A 246 -2.40 -11.72 1.99
N GLU A 247 -3.28 -12.64 1.58
CA GLU A 247 -3.92 -13.60 2.48
C GLU A 247 -2.91 -14.58 3.09
N GLU A 248 -2.02 -15.17 2.27
CA GLU A 248 -0.93 -16.02 2.76
C GLU A 248 -0.02 -15.28 3.73
N MET A 249 0.32 -14.02 3.45
CA MET A 249 1.17 -13.22 4.33
C MET A 249 0.47 -12.89 5.66
N VAL A 250 -0.83 -12.61 5.67
CA VAL A 250 -1.61 -12.44 6.92
C VAL A 250 -1.56 -13.71 7.75
N VAL A 251 -1.77 -14.88 7.13
CA VAL A 251 -1.68 -16.17 7.83
C VAL A 251 -0.28 -16.39 8.42
N LEU A 252 0.79 -16.09 7.66
CA LEU A 252 2.16 -16.22 8.15
C LEU A 252 2.46 -15.28 9.33
N VAL A 253 1.99 -14.02 9.27
CA VAL A 253 2.14 -13.08 10.39
C VAL A 253 1.37 -13.55 11.62
N ASN A 254 0.13 -13.99 11.46
CA ASN A 254 -0.67 -14.52 12.59
C ASN A 254 0.02 -15.72 13.24
N GLN A 255 0.60 -16.64 12.46
CA GLN A 255 1.41 -17.75 12.99
C GLN A 255 2.62 -17.25 13.82
N LEU A 256 3.32 -16.19 13.35
CA LEU A 256 4.45 -15.61 14.09
C LEU A 256 4.00 -14.93 15.39
N VAL A 257 2.81 -14.33 15.40
CA VAL A 257 2.20 -13.79 16.63
C VAL A 257 1.87 -14.90 17.62
N GLU A 258 1.27 -16.01 17.14
CA GLU A 258 0.92 -17.18 17.95
C GLU A 258 2.15 -17.92 18.50
N GLU A 259 3.27 -17.88 17.78
CA GLU A 259 4.57 -18.40 18.23
C GLU A 259 5.23 -17.50 19.30
N GLU A 260 4.52 -16.48 19.79
CA GLU A 260 4.99 -15.52 20.83
C GLU A 260 6.29 -14.80 20.44
N MET A 261 6.49 -14.55 19.14
CA MET A 261 7.67 -13.85 18.65
C MET A 261 7.72 -12.41 19.20
N HIS A 262 8.90 -11.94 19.54
CA HIS A 262 9.09 -10.55 19.98
C HIS A 262 8.93 -9.57 18.80
N ILE A 263 7.73 -9.05 18.62
CA ILE A 263 7.37 -8.09 17.57
C ILE A 263 7.65 -6.67 18.05
N LYS A 264 8.40 -5.91 17.25
CA LYS A 264 8.69 -4.48 17.46
C LYS A 264 7.99 -3.58 16.43
N THR A 265 7.68 -4.13 15.26
CA THR A 265 6.95 -3.40 14.21
C THR A 265 5.55 -3.03 14.68
N GLY A 266 5.15 -1.76 14.43
CA GLY A 266 3.89 -1.21 14.95
C GLY A 266 2.65 -1.63 14.17
N ASN A 267 2.71 -1.61 12.84
CA ASN A 267 1.55 -1.80 11.98
C ASN A 267 1.86 -2.67 10.76
N LEU A 268 0.80 -3.17 10.12
CA LEU A 268 0.88 -3.73 8.77
C LEU A 268 0.11 -2.84 7.78
N ILE A 269 0.65 -2.69 6.58
CA ILE A 269 -0.07 -2.20 5.41
C ILE A 269 -0.28 -3.41 4.50
N ILE A 270 -1.46 -4.01 4.59
CA ILE A 270 -1.80 -5.19 3.81
C ILE A 270 -2.14 -4.73 2.39
N SER A 271 -1.21 -4.92 1.46
CA SER A 271 -1.32 -4.45 0.07
C SER A 271 -0.92 -5.52 -0.94
N GLY A 272 -1.34 -5.34 -2.19
CA GLY A 272 -1.17 -6.31 -3.27
C GLY A 272 -2.40 -7.19 -3.47
N GLY A 273 -3.00 -7.12 -4.66
CA GLY A 273 -4.19 -7.91 -5.02
C GLY A 273 -5.52 -7.42 -4.45
N ILE A 274 -5.55 -6.39 -3.62
CA ILE A 274 -6.79 -5.83 -3.06
C ILE A 274 -7.53 -5.02 -4.12
N LYS A 275 -8.75 -5.43 -4.44
CA LYS A 275 -9.57 -4.86 -5.52
C LYS A 275 -10.67 -3.94 -5.02
N ASN A 276 -11.20 -4.18 -3.82
CA ASN A 276 -12.33 -3.47 -3.26
C ASN A 276 -12.30 -3.45 -1.72
N PHE A 277 -13.25 -2.74 -1.12
CA PHE A 277 -13.36 -2.60 0.32
C PHE A 277 -13.63 -3.92 1.08
N LEU A 278 -14.27 -4.92 0.46
CA LEU A 278 -14.51 -6.21 1.11
C LEU A 278 -13.21 -7.03 1.23
N ASP A 279 -12.33 -6.97 0.23
CA ASP A 279 -11.01 -7.59 0.32
C ASP A 279 -10.20 -6.96 1.45
N GLY A 280 -10.18 -5.62 1.50
CA GLY A 280 -9.51 -4.88 2.57
C GLY A 280 -10.09 -5.19 3.95
N TYR A 281 -11.42 -5.10 4.10
CA TYR A 281 -12.13 -5.38 5.34
C TYR A 281 -11.85 -6.80 5.86
N HIS A 282 -11.90 -7.80 4.97
CA HIS A 282 -11.58 -9.18 5.33
C HIS A 282 -10.17 -9.30 5.90
N LEU A 283 -9.17 -8.81 5.18
CA LEU A 283 -7.77 -9.01 5.55
C LEU A 283 -7.37 -8.27 6.83
N ILE A 284 -7.83 -7.03 7.02
CA ILE A 284 -7.53 -6.29 8.26
C ILE A 284 -8.22 -6.88 9.49
N ASN A 285 -9.40 -7.50 9.34
CA ASN A 285 -10.10 -8.17 10.45
C ASN A 285 -9.63 -9.62 10.66
N THR A 286 -8.92 -10.22 9.71
CA THR A 286 -8.24 -11.51 9.88
C THR A 286 -6.87 -11.33 10.54
N SER A 287 -6.22 -10.18 10.37
CA SER A 287 -4.92 -9.88 10.95
C SER A 287 -4.98 -9.75 12.47
N GLN A 288 -4.06 -10.41 13.17
CA GLN A 288 -3.87 -10.28 14.62
C GLN A 288 -3.03 -9.05 15.00
N MET A 289 -2.41 -8.37 14.02
CA MET A 289 -1.68 -7.12 14.24
C MET A 289 -2.51 -5.91 13.83
N PRO A 290 -2.28 -4.72 14.43
CA PRO A 290 -2.84 -3.47 13.95
C PRO A 290 -2.53 -3.31 12.46
N SER A 291 -3.58 -3.11 11.64
CA SER A 291 -3.38 -3.10 10.18
C SER A 291 -4.31 -2.13 9.46
N VAL A 292 -3.84 -1.65 8.32
CA VAL A 292 -4.60 -0.96 7.30
C VAL A 292 -4.45 -1.69 5.98
N TYR A 293 -5.34 -1.50 5.03
CA TYR A 293 -5.14 -2.07 3.70
C TYR A 293 -4.67 -1.04 2.69
N GLY A 294 -3.69 -1.43 1.87
CA GLY A 294 -3.08 -0.60 0.85
C GLY A 294 -3.61 -0.87 -0.55
N MET A 295 -3.93 0.19 -1.29
CA MET A 295 -4.32 0.11 -2.70
C MET A 295 -3.45 1.05 -3.53
N ALA A 296 -2.88 0.53 -4.62
CA ALA A 296 -2.04 1.30 -5.54
C ALA A 296 -2.71 1.50 -6.90
N SER A 297 -2.71 0.47 -7.74
CA SER A 297 -3.15 0.55 -9.14
C SER A 297 -4.62 0.97 -9.30
N THR A 298 -5.48 0.64 -8.34
CA THR A 298 -6.89 1.04 -8.38
C THR A 298 -7.02 2.55 -8.16
N PHE A 299 -6.34 3.13 -7.16
CA PHE A 299 -6.29 4.58 -6.98
C PHE A 299 -5.64 5.27 -8.18
N LEU A 300 -4.52 4.74 -8.70
CA LEU A 300 -3.85 5.27 -9.87
C LEU A 300 -4.78 5.35 -11.09
N LYS A 301 -5.59 4.32 -11.32
CA LYS A 301 -6.53 4.27 -12.45
C LYS A 301 -7.42 5.52 -12.47
N TYR A 302 -8.05 5.85 -11.34
CA TYR A 302 -8.97 6.98 -11.24
C TYR A 302 -8.24 8.32 -11.08
N ALA A 303 -7.09 8.36 -10.42
CA ALA A 303 -6.29 9.57 -10.27
C ALA A 303 -5.73 10.11 -11.60
N ARG A 304 -5.55 9.24 -12.59
CA ARG A 304 -5.13 9.62 -13.95
C ARG A 304 -6.25 10.29 -14.77
N GLU A 305 -7.49 10.09 -14.41
CA GLU A 305 -8.64 10.71 -15.10
C GLU A 305 -8.81 12.13 -14.57
N ASP A 306 -9.47 12.30 -13.45
CA ASP A 306 -9.65 13.58 -12.77
C ASP A 306 -9.96 13.39 -11.28
N TYR A 307 -9.94 14.50 -10.52
CA TYR A 307 -10.20 14.50 -9.09
C TYR A 307 -11.61 13.99 -8.73
N GLN A 308 -12.65 14.35 -9.49
CA GLN A 308 -14.05 13.97 -9.15
C GLN A 308 -14.28 12.49 -9.35
N THR A 309 -13.70 11.90 -10.38
CA THR A 309 -13.74 10.47 -10.66
C THR A 309 -13.03 9.70 -9.53
N LEU A 310 -11.83 10.14 -9.13
CA LEU A 310 -11.11 9.56 -7.99
C LEU A 310 -11.89 9.72 -6.67
N ARG A 311 -12.44 10.91 -6.42
CA ARG A 311 -13.26 11.21 -5.25
C ARG A 311 -14.49 10.32 -5.15
N THR A 312 -15.16 10.09 -6.26
CA THR A 312 -16.34 9.20 -6.35
C THR A 312 -15.94 7.76 -6.01
N PHE A 313 -14.83 7.29 -6.55
CA PHE A 313 -14.28 5.97 -6.22
C PHE A 313 -13.96 5.84 -4.72
N ALA A 314 -13.21 6.79 -4.16
CA ALA A 314 -12.83 6.76 -2.75
C ALA A 314 -14.06 6.79 -1.82
N ARG A 315 -15.06 7.63 -2.13
CA ARG A 315 -16.34 7.67 -1.40
C ARG A 315 -17.02 6.30 -1.42
N GLY A 316 -17.10 5.63 -2.58
CA GLY A 316 -17.69 4.30 -2.68
C GLY A 316 -16.97 3.24 -1.82
N GLN A 317 -15.63 3.32 -1.72
CA GLN A 317 -14.87 2.46 -0.79
C GLN A 317 -15.28 2.69 0.66
N LEU A 318 -15.41 3.95 1.08
CA LEU A 318 -15.80 4.30 2.45
C LEU A 318 -17.24 3.91 2.78
N GLU A 319 -18.17 4.15 1.87
CA GLU A 319 -19.57 3.74 2.04
C GLU A 319 -19.68 2.21 2.18
N GLY A 320 -18.95 1.46 1.34
CA GLY A 320 -18.88 0.02 1.44
C GLY A 320 -18.27 -0.47 2.75
N LEU A 321 -17.19 0.18 3.24
CA LEU A 321 -16.60 -0.14 4.54
C LEU A 321 -17.58 0.12 5.70
N ARG A 322 -18.30 1.25 5.71
CA ARG A 322 -19.33 1.53 6.73
C ARG A 322 -20.35 0.41 6.79
N PHE A 323 -20.83 -0.04 5.63
CA PHE A 323 -21.73 -1.18 5.55
C PHE A 323 -21.09 -2.45 6.12
N ALA A 324 -19.83 -2.75 5.74
CA ALA A 324 -19.11 -3.94 6.18
C ALA A 324 -18.93 -3.95 7.71
N TYR A 325 -18.43 -2.86 8.31
CA TYR A 325 -18.26 -2.74 9.76
C TYR A 325 -19.58 -2.87 10.54
N ASN A 326 -20.69 -2.51 9.90
CA ASN A 326 -21.98 -2.55 10.58
C ASN A 326 -22.69 -3.90 10.49
N TYR A 327 -22.53 -4.60 9.38
CA TYR A 327 -23.36 -5.80 9.10
C TYR A 327 -22.59 -7.07 8.83
N LEU A 328 -21.25 -7.02 8.67
CA LEU A 328 -20.47 -8.20 8.33
C LEU A 328 -19.55 -8.63 9.45
N ASN A 329 -19.47 -9.94 9.68
CA ASN A 329 -18.45 -10.57 10.50
C ASN A 329 -17.61 -11.49 9.62
N VAL A 330 -16.28 -11.43 9.76
CA VAL A 330 -15.35 -12.32 9.07
C VAL A 330 -15.50 -13.74 9.63
N VAL A 331 -15.50 -14.74 8.72
CA VAL A 331 -15.65 -16.18 9.07
C VAL A 331 -14.35 -16.73 9.63
#